data_ff664ca53bddf3ac280cc1a4bedca513
#
_entry.id   ff664ca53bddf3ac280cc1a4bedca513
#
_cell.length_a   1.000
_cell.length_b   1.000
_cell.length_c   1.000
_cell.angle_alpha   90.00
_cell.angle_beta   90.00
_cell.angle_gamma   90.00
#
_symmetry.space_group_name_H-M   'P 1'
#
loop_
_entity.id
_entity.type
_entity.pdbx_description
1 polymer ?
#
loop_
_entity_poly.entity_id
_entity_poly.type
_entity_poly.pdbx_seq_one_letter_code
_entity_poly.pdbx_strand_id
1 'polypeptide(L)'
;MTVLANTDLTIRGGEFVGVLGPNGSGKTTLMRAILGLLPPRGGTIRVLGKPAARGNPAVGYMPQTRGALDHLRLTGWDFVASGTQGHRWGLPVLNRTARRDVGWALDRVQATELAGRPLAETSGGERQRLLLAQALLGRPRLLLLDEPLISLDPHHQQAVVELTRGLQQELGIAVLFSAHEINPLLRALDRVLYLGNGQAALGTVEEIITGPVLSRLYGSDIEVVRVNGRIFVMSGGQDVERDAHQHEHSGHHVHV
;
A
#
# COMPACT_ATOMS: atom_id res chain seq x y z
N MET A 1 -5.62 -11.78 18.20
CA MET A 1 -5.87 -10.34 18.07
C MET A 1 -6.98 -10.13 17.04
N THR A 2 -8.01 -9.35 17.35
CA THR A 2 -9.08 -9.00 16.39
C THR A 2 -8.63 -7.79 15.61
N VAL A 3 -8.58 -7.89 14.28
CA VAL A 3 -8.12 -6.81 13.39
C VAL A 3 -9.26 -5.85 13.06
N LEU A 4 -10.45 -6.39 12.82
CA LEU A 4 -11.68 -5.66 12.58
C LEU A 4 -12.84 -6.34 13.27
N ALA A 5 -13.71 -5.59 13.90
CA ALA A 5 -14.94 -6.07 14.52
C ALA A 5 -16.11 -5.16 14.13
N ASN A 6 -17.30 -5.76 13.95
CA ASN A 6 -18.56 -5.05 13.71
C ASN A 6 -18.46 -3.96 12.63
N THR A 7 -17.88 -4.31 11.47
CA THR A 7 -17.58 -3.35 10.42
C THR A 7 -18.24 -3.79 9.11
N ASP A 8 -19.13 -2.96 8.58
CA ASP A 8 -19.72 -3.12 7.26
C ASP A 8 -19.09 -2.11 6.30
N LEU A 9 -18.42 -2.60 5.28
CA LEU A 9 -17.72 -1.79 4.29
C LEU A 9 -18.12 -2.21 2.89
N THR A 10 -18.28 -1.24 2.01
CA THR A 10 -18.49 -1.48 0.59
C THR A 10 -17.55 -0.60 -0.23
N ILE A 11 -16.72 -1.23 -1.06
CA ILE A 11 -15.86 -0.58 -2.04
C ILE A 11 -16.41 -0.89 -3.42
N ARG A 12 -16.56 0.13 -4.24
CA ARG A 12 -17.14 0.02 -5.57
C ARG A 12 -16.08 -0.32 -6.62
N GLY A 13 -16.51 -0.88 -7.74
CA GLY A 13 -15.63 -1.04 -8.91
C GLY A 13 -15.12 0.30 -9.39
N GLY A 14 -13.85 0.38 -9.77
CA GLY A 14 -13.24 1.60 -10.27
C GLY A 14 -12.90 2.65 -9.20
N GLU A 15 -13.03 2.37 -7.90
CA GLU A 15 -12.57 3.29 -6.84
C GLU A 15 -11.07 3.11 -6.54
N PHE A 16 -10.38 4.20 -6.27
CA PHE A 16 -9.03 4.21 -5.68
C PHE A 16 -9.14 4.50 -4.18
N VAL A 17 -8.94 3.47 -3.37
CA VAL A 17 -9.10 3.55 -1.92
C VAL A 17 -7.75 3.42 -1.21
N GLY A 18 -7.38 4.45 -0.45
CA GLY A 18 -6.22 4.39 0.44
C GLY A 18 -6.54 3.62 1.71
N VAL A 19 -5.79 2.55 2.00
CA VAL A 19 -5.91 1.78 3.25
C VAL A 19 -4.86 2.29 4.23
N LEU A 20 -5.29 3.09 5.20
CA LEU A 20 -4.44 3.79 6.16
C LEU A 20 -4.60 3.24 7.57
N GLY A 21 -3.69 3.60 8.44
CA GLY A 21 -3.69 3.25 9.85
C GLY A 21 -2.30 2.95 10.39
N PRO A 22 -2.12 2.95 11.72
CA PRO A 22 -0.83 2.70 12.36
C PRO A 22 -0.27 1.30 12.04
N ASN A 23 0.99 1.09 12.41
CA ASN A 23 1.60 -0.23 12.32
C ASN A 23 0.81 -1.23 13.19
N GLY A 24 0.56 -2.41 12.65
CA GLY A 24 -0.23 -3.43 13.35
C GLY A 24 -1.74 -3.23 13.33
N SER A 25 -2.29 -2.17 12.69
CA SER A 25 -3.74 -1.95 12.58
C SER A 25 -4.46 -3.00 11.74
N GLY A 26 -3.72 -3.83 10.99
CA GLY A 26 -4.28 -4.94 10.25
C GLY A 26 -4.43 -4.72 8.74
N LYS A 27 -3.79 -3.73 8.15
CA LYS A 27 -3.84 -3.46 6.69
C LYS A 27 -3.52 -4.72 5.87
N THR A 28 -2.36 -5.33 6.09
CA THR A 28 -1.96 -6.59 5.44
C THR A 28 -2.92 -7.75 5.77
N THR A 29 -3.42 -7.82 7.00
CA THR A 29 -4.37 -8.87 7.42
C THR A 29 -5.69 -8.75 6.65
N LEU A 30 -6.21 -7.53 6.49
CA LEU A 30 -7.38 -7.27 5.66
C LEU A 30 -7.14 -7.69 4.21
N MET A 31 -6.00 -7.33 3.62
CA MET A 31 -5.68 -7.75 2.24
C MET A 31 -5.60 -9.27 2.11
N ARG A 32 -4.98 -9.96 3.07
CA ARG A 32 -4.95 -11.44 3.09
C ARG A 32 -6.34 -12.06 3.24
N ALA A 33 -7.24 -11.42 3.98
CA ALA A 33 -8.62 -11.87 4.11
C ALA A 33 -9.39 -11.68 2.79
N ILE A 34 -9.20 -10.55 2.09
CA ILE A 34 -9.76 -10.30 0.74
C ILE A 34 -9.23 -11.33 -0.27
N LEU A 35 -7.97 -11.72 -0.16
CA LEU A 35 -7.36 -12.77 -1.00
C LEU A 35 -7.85 -14.20 -0.67
N GLY A 36 -8.68 -14.37 0.37
CA GLY A 36 -9.13 -15.68 0.84
C GLY A 36 -8.02 -16.51 1.52
N LEU A 37 -6.92 -15.87 1.94
CA LEU A 37 -5.81 -16.52 2.66
C LEU A 37 -6.09 -16.63 4.16
N LEU A 38 -6.97 -15.79 4.69
CA LEU A 38 -7.39 -15.78 6.10
C LEU A 38 -8.92 -15.75 6.14
N PRO A 39 -9.57 -16.77 6.70
CA PRO A 39 -11.01 -16.75 6.88
C PRO A 39 -11.40 -15.75 7.97
N PRO A 40 -12.52 -15.01 7.82
CA PRO A 40 -13.05 -14.19 8.90
C PRO A 40 -13.54 -15.08 10.05
N ARG A 41 -13.39 -14.63 11.29
CA ARG A 41 -13.93 -15.33 12.47
C ARG A 41 -15.45 -15.20 12.58
N GLY A 42 -16.02 -14.17 11.98
CA GLY A 42 -17.45 -13.89 11.90
C GLY A 42 -17.74 -12.97 10.72
N GLY A 43 -19.00 -12.90 10.30
CA GLY A 43 -19.39 -12.13 9.12
C GLY A 43 -18.95 -12.77 7.80
N THR A 44 -18.97 -11.97 6.74
CA THR A 44 -18.64 -12.43 5.39
C THR A 44 -17.79 -11.41 4.64
N ILE A 45 -16.85 -11.90 3.83
CA ILE A 45 -16.10 -11.06 2.89
C ILE A 45 -16.48 -11.49 1.48
N ARG A 46 -16.97 -10.52 0.69
CA ARG A 46 -17.30 -10.74 -0.72
C ARG A 46 -16.38 -9.91 -1.60
N VAL A 47 -15.85 -10.54 -2.63
CA VAL A 47 -14.96 -9.92 -3.60
C VAL A 47 -15.56 -10.08 -4.98
N LEU A 48 -15.83 -8.97 -5.66
CA LEU A 48 -16.50 -8.97 -6.98
C LEU A 48 -17.82 -9.77 -6.98
N GLY A 49 -18.59 -9.64 -5.89
CA GLY A 49 -19.89 -10.30 -5.70
C GLY A 49 -19.84 -11.76 -5.24
N LYS A 50 -18.66 -12.39 -5.15
CA LYS A 50 -18.46 -13.78 -4.70
C LYS A 50 -17.78 -13.82 -3.33
N PRO A 51 -17.93 -14.89 -2.53
CA PRO A 51 -17.13 -15.07 -1.33
C PRO A 51 -15.64 -14.97 -1.64
N ALA A 52 -14.87 -14.37 -0.72
CA ALA A 52 -13.42 -14.31 -0.85
C ALA A 52 -12.84 -15.73 -0.97
N ALA A 53 -12.03 -15.98 -1.98
CA ALA A 53 -11.47 -17.27 -2.27
C ALA A 53 -10.02 -17.15 -2.72
N ARG A 54 -9.18 -18.09 -2.28
CA ARG A 54 -7.78 -18.16 -2.67
C ARG A 54 -7.64 -18.39 -4.18
N GLY A 55 -6.67 -17.70 -4.79
CA GLY A 55 -6.37 -17.87 -6.22
C GLY A 55 -7.40 -17.26 -7.16
N ASN A 56 -8.16 -16.26 -6.71
CA ASN A 56 -9.08 -15.53 -7.58
C ASN A 56 -8.30 -14.76 -8.66
N PRO A 57 -8.37 -15.12 -9.94
CA PRO A 57 -7.59 -14.50 -11.02
C PRO A 57 -8.01 -13.04 -11.30
N ALA A 58 -9.17 -12.62 -10.81
CA ALA A 58 -9.65 -11.25 -10.94
C ALA A 58 -9.09 -10.30 -9.87
N VAL A 59 -8.21 -10.81 -8.98
CA VAL A 59 -7.54 -10.02 -7.94
C VAL A 59 -6.03 -10.08 -8.16
N GLY A 60 -5.43 -8.93 -8.48
CA GLY A 60 -3.99 -8.75 -8.48
C GLY A 60 -3.49 -8.37 -7.09
N TYR A 61 -2.35 -8.87 -6.70
CA TYR A 61 -1.76 -8.56 -5.40
C TYR A 61 -0.27 -8.26 -5.52
N MET A 62 0.11 -7.14 -5.00
CA MET A 62 1.50 -6.74 -4.82
C MET A 62 1.83 -6.78 -3.32
N PRO A 63 2.59 -7.77 -2.85
CA PRO A 63 2.95 -7.90 -1.45
C PRO A 63 3.98 -6.85 -1.03
N GLN A 64 4.02 -6.57 0.26
CA GLN A 64 5.11 -5.81 0.85
C GLN A 64 6.43 -6.58 0.67
N THR A 65 7.38 -6.00 -0.09
CA THR A 65 8.69 -6.58 -0.33
C THR A 65 9.77 -5.75 0.37
N ARG A 66 10.47 -6.37 1.32
CA ARG A 66 11.66 -5.79 1.97
C ARG A 66 12.87 -6.62 1.57
N GLY A 67 13.69 -6.13 0.63
CA GLY A 67 14.98 -6.75 0.30
C GLY A 67 14.97 -8.17 -0.29
N ALA A 68 13.80 -8.82 -0.39
CA ALA A 68 13.71 -10.23 -0.81
C ALA A 68 14.09 -10.45 -2.29
N LEU A 69 14.18 -9.40 -3.09
CA LEU A 69 14.45 -9.50 -4.53
C LEU A 69 15.93 -9.30 -4.87
N ASP A 70 16.75 -8.80 -3.96
CA ASP A 70 18.15 -8.41 -4.22
C ASP A 70 19.05 -9.58 -4.60
N HIS A 71 18.68 -10.79 -4.23
CA HIS A 71 19.48 -12.01 -4.47
C HIS A 71 18.96 -12.84 -5.65
N LEU A 72 17.87 -12.42 -6.32
CA LEU A 72 17.31 -13.15 -7.43
C LEU A 72 18.11 -12.88 -8.71
N ARG A 73 18.67 -13.94 -9.28
CA ARG A 73 19.33 -13.90 -10.60
C ARG A 73 18.31 -14.04 -11.73
N LEU A 74 17.34 -13.12 -11.78
CA LEU A 74 16.29 -13.07 -12.78
C LEU A 74 16.37 -11.79 -13.57
N THR A 75 15.98 -11.84 -14.83
CA THR A 75 15.68 -10.62 -15.60
C THR A 75 14.32 -10.05 -15.19
N GLY A 76 14.06 -8.77 -15.51
CA GLY A 76 12.74 -8.17 -15.29
C GLY A 76 11.61 -8.98 -15.96
N TRP A 77 11.88 -9.53 -17.16
CA TRP A 77 10.95 -10.41 -17.85
C TRP A 77 10.67 -11.69 -17.06
N ASP A 78 11.72 -12.41 -16.64
CA ASP A 78 11.58 -13.67 -15.91
C ASP A 78 10.86 -13.48 -14.58
N PHE A 79 11.16 -12.35 -13.92
CA PHE A 79 10.47 -11.98 -12.69
C PHE A 79 8.97 -11.78 -12.90
N VAL A 80 8.55 -10.98 -13.88
CA VAL A 80 7.13 -10.78 -14.18
C VAL A 80 6.50 -12.10 -14.65
N ALA A 81 7.17 -12.84 -15.51
CA ALA A 81 6.69 -14.11 -16.05
C ALA A 81 6.45 -15.18 -14.99
N SER A 82 7.21 -15.16 -13.88
CA SER A 82 7.03 -16.11 -12.77
C SER A 82 5.62 -16.05 -12.18
N GLY A 83 4.96 -14.90 -12.24
CA GLY A 83 3.57 -14.73 -11.79
C GLY A 83 2.52 -15.46 -12.66
N THR A 84 2.87 -15.87 -13.89
CA THR A 84 1.92 -16.56 -14.80
C THR A 84 1.72 -18.03 -14.47
N GLN A 85 2.63 -18.67 -13.74
CA GLN A 85 2.70 -20.12 -13.59
C GLN A 85 2.59 -20.62 -12.14
N GLY A 86 2.20 -19.80 -11.19
CA GLY A 86 2.14 -20.15 -9.77
C GLY A 86 1.30 -21.39 -9.40
N HIS A 87 0.57 -21.98 -10.35
CA HIS A 87 -0.26 -23.18 -10.18
C HIS A 87 0.16 -24.38 -11.04
N ARG A 88 1.25 -24.25 -11.83
CA ARG A 88 1.72 -25.33 -12.73
C ARG A 88 3.07 -25.86 -12.27
N TRP A 89 3.13 -27.17 -12.06
CA TRP A 89 4.37 -27.93 -11.91
C TRP A 89 4.87 -28.36 -13.31
N GLY A 90 6.13 -28.11 -13.63
CA GLY A 90 6.77 -28.54 -14.87
C GLY A 90 7.79 -27.55 -15.41
N LEU A 91 8.31 -27.80 -16.61
CA LEU A 91 9.23 -26.89 -17.29
C LEU A 91 8.55 -25.54 -17.54
N PRO A 92 9.22 -24.40 -17.25
CA PRO A 92 8.63 -23.06 -17.36
C PRO A 92 8.55 -22.58 -18.82
N VAL A 93 7.86 -23.36 -19.68
CA VAL A 93 7.64 -22.95 -21.07
C VAL A 93 6.42 -22.05 -21.12
N LEU A 94 6.66 -20.74 -21.27
CA LEU A 94 5.60 -19.79 -21.49
C LEU A 94 4.94 -20.02 -22.85
N ASN A 95 3.64 -20.24 -22.83
CA ASN A 95 2.85 -20.29 -24.06
C ASN A 95 2.71 -18.86 -24.66
N ARG A 96 2.20 -18.77 -25.90
CA ARG A 96 2.05 -17.47 -26.60
C ARG A 96 1.17 -16.48 -25.83
N THR A 97 0.14 -16.95 -25.16
CA THR A 97 -0.77 -16.11 -24.35
C THR A 97 -0.04 -15.50 -23.15
N ALA A 98 0.66 -16.33 -22.36
CA ALA A 98 1.44 -15.86 -21.23
C ALA A 98 2.52 -14.84 -21.62
N ARG A 99 3.21 -15.07 -22.75
CA ARG A 99 4.18 -14.10 -23.29
C ARG A 99 3.54 -12.76 -23.65
N ARG A 100 2.35 -12.79 -24.27
CA ARG A 100 1.60 -11.56 -24.58
C ARG A 100 1.15 -10.83 -23.32
N ASP A 101 0.69 -11.57 -22.30
CA ASP A 101 0.25 -10.99 -21.04
C ASP A 101 1.41 -10.35 -20.27
N VAL A 102 2.61 -10.97 -20.26
CA VAL A 102 3.82 -10.37 -19.69
C VAL A 102 4.21 -9.10 -20.44
N GLY A 103 4.27 -9.15 -21.78
CA GLY A 103 4.59 -7.96 -22.60
C GLY A 103 3.58 -6.82 -22.38
N TRP A 104 2.28 -7.14 -22.35
CA TRP A 104 1.23 -6.19 -22.06
C TRP A 104 1.40 -5.57 -20.66
N ALA A 105 1.69 -6.37 -19.63
CA ALA A 105 1.85 -5.89 -18.27
C ALA A 105 3.06 -4.95 -18.14
N LEU A 106 4.20 -5.30 -18.74
CA LEU A 106 5.40 -4.45 -18.78
C LEU A 106 5.14 -3.13 -19.50
N ASP A 107 4.42 -3.16 -20.62
CA ASP A 107 4.04 -1.95 -21.36
C ASP A 107 3.16 -1.02 -20.50
N ARG A 108 2.13 -1.56 -19.83
CA ARG A 108 1.22 -0.78 -18.98
C ARG A 108 1.92 -0.04 -17.84
N VAL A 109 2.97 -0.62 -17.28
CA VAL A 109 3.75 -0.01 -16.18
C VAL A 109 5.00 0.74 -16.69
N GLN A 110 5.12 0.93 -18.00
CA GLN A 110 6.25 1.63 -18.63
C GLN A 110 7.60 1.01 -18.22
N ALA A 111 7.69 -0.32 -18.25
CA ALA A 111 8.85 -1.09 -17.82
C ALA A 111 9.38 -2.04 -18.91
N THR A 112 9.03 -1.81 -20.18
CA THR A 112 9.46 -2.66 -21.31
C THR A 112 10.99 -2.72 -21.43
N GLU A 113 11.67 -1.59 -21.19
CA GLU A 113 13.13 -1.50 -21.19
C GLU A 113 13.80 -2.31 -20.07
N LEU A 114 13.08 -2.62 -19.02
CA LEU A 114 13.57 -3.43 -17.90
C LEU A 114 13.50 -4.93 -18.15
N ALA A 115 12.83 -5.36 -19.22
CA ALA A 115 12.59 -6.78 -19.50
C ALA A 115 13.90 -7.61 -19.55
N GLY A 116 14.94 -7.11 -20.18
CA GLY A 116 16.22 -7.79 -20.29
C GLY A 116 17.24 -7.49 -19.18
N ARG A 117 16.94 -6.53 -18.28
CA ARG A 117 17.89 -6.14 -17.23
C ARG A 117 17.84 -7.12 -16.05
N PRO A 118 18.99 -7.45 -15.45
CA PRO A 118 19.03 -8.17 -14.19
C PRO A 118 18.29 -7.42 -13.09
N LEU A 119 17.46 -8.11 -12.32
CA LEU A 119 16.64 -7.51 -11.25
C LEU A 119 17.53 -6.83 -10.19
N ALA A 120 18.71 -7.36 -9.92
CA ALA A 120 19.68 -6.80 -8.99
C ALA A 120 20.20 -5.40 -9.41
N GLU A 121 20.14 -5.07 -10.70
CA GLU A 121 20.60 -3.80 -11.28
C GLU A 121 19.48 -2.76 -11.40
N THR A 122 18.27 -3.09 -10.95
CA THR A 122 17.13 -2.18 -11.01
C THR A 122 17.06 -1.31 -9.75
N SER A 123 16.67 -0.05 -9.93
CA SER A 123 16.37 0.87 -8.84
C SER A 123 15.10 0.46 -8.06
N GLY A 124 14.90 1.04 -6.88
CA GLY A 124 13.68 0.79 -6.09
C GLY A 124 12.39 1.09 -6.85
N GLY A 125 12.33 2.22 -7.56
CA GLY A 125 11.17 2.59 -8.38
C GLY A 125 10.95 1.66 -9.58
N GLU A 126 12.02 1.23 -10.25
CA GLU A 126 11.96 0.24 -11.33
C GLU A 126 11.45 -1.11 -10.83
N ARG A 127 11.90 -1.55 -9.66
CA ARG A 127 11.37 -2.78 -9.01
C ARG A 127 9.88 -2.68 -8.69
N GLN A 128 9.43 -1.52 -8.20
CA GLN A 128 8.00 -1.31 -7.95
C GLN A 128 7.18 -1.41 -9.25
N ARG A 129 7.67 -0.89 -10.37
CA ARG A 129 7.02 -1.06 -11.67
C ARG A 129 6.96 -2.54 -12.08
N LEU A 130 8.04 -3.31 -11.91
CA LEU A 130 8.03 -4.75 -12.19
C LEU A 130 7.08 -5.54 -11.29
N LEU A 131 7.01 -5.22 -9.99
CA LEU A 131 6.04 -5.80 -9.05
C LEU A 131 4.60 -5.47 -9.45
N LEU A 132 4.36 -4.22 -9.86
CA LEU A 132 3.06 -3.80 -10.35
C LEU A 132 2.68 -4.51 -11.65
N ALA A 133 3.64 -4.69 -12.60
CA ALA A 133 3.43 -5.50 -13.80
C ALA A 133 3.02 -6.94 -13.45
N GLN A 134 3.71 -7.56 -12.50
CA GLN A 134 3.36 -8.91 -12.03
C GLN A 134 1.94 -8.97 -11.44
N ALA A 135 1.55 -7.96 -10.66
CA ALA A 135 0.21 -7.87 -10.09
C ALA A 135 -0.91 -7.63 -11.13
N LEU A 136 -0.56 -7.09 -12.31
CA LEU A 136 -1.49 -6.88 -13.43
C LEU A 136 -1.71 -8.11 -14.31
N LEU A 137 -0.90 -9.18 -14.13
CA LEU A 137 -1.09 -10.41 -14.89
C LEU A 137 -2.48 -11.00 -14.68
N GLY A 138 -3.07 -11.53 -15.75
CA GLY A 138 -4.44 -12.03 -15.70
C GLY A 138 -5.51 -10.92 -15.76
N ARG A 139 -5.12 -9.67 -15.93
CA ARG A 139 -6.02 -8.52 -16.10
C ARG A 139 -7.04 -8.41 -14.95
N PRO A 140 -6.58 -8.17 -13.71
CA PRO A 140 -7.43 -8.14 -12.54
C PRO A 140 -8.48 -7.02 -12.63
N ARG A 141 -9.58 -7.19 -11.92
CA ARG A 141 -10.61 -6.17 -11.69
C ARG A 141 -10.46 -5.47 -10.34
N LEU A 142 -9.65 -6.04 -9.46
CA LEU A 142 -9.27 -5.49 -8.16
C LEU A 142 -7.76 -5.63 -8.01
N LEU A 143 -7.09 -4.54 -7.66
CA LEU A 143 -5.66 -4.50 -7.39
C LEU A 143 -5.43 -4.17 -5.91
N LEU A 144 -4.71 -5.03 -5.21
CA LEU A 144 -4.31 -4.85 -3.83
C LEU A 144 -2.81 -4.56 -3.78
N LEU A 145 -2.42 -3.40 -3.25
CA LEU A 145 -1.04 -2.97 -3.15
C LEU A 145 -0.68 -2.78 -1.66
N ASP A 146 0.18 -3.66 -1.15
CA ASP A 146 0.55 -3.66 0.26
C ASP A 146 1.85 -2.91 0.48
N GLU A 147 1.73 -1.67 0.95
CA GLU A 147 2.82 -0.73 1.23
C GLU A 147 3.81 -0.52 0.06
N PRO A 148 3.34 -0.23 -1.16
CA PRO A 148 4.20 -0.15 -2.34
C PRO A 148 5.16 1.05 -2.33
N LEU A 149 5.00 2.01 -1.42
CA LEU A 149 5.85 3.20 -1.31
C LEU A 149 7.01 3.06 -0.34
N ILE A 150 7.10 1.91 0.34
CA ILE A 150 8.13 1.71 1.36
C ILE A 150 9.53 1.80 0.75
N SER A 151 10.44 2.49 1.43
CA SER A 151 11.83 2.69 1.02
C SER A 151 12.04 3.46 -0.30
N LEU A 152 11.01 4.14 -0.80
CA LEU A 152 11.12 5.04 -1.95
C LEU A 152 11.27 6.49 -1.46
N ASP A 153 12.08 7.27 -2.17
CA ASP A 153 12.09 8.72 -1.99
C ASP A 153 10.80 9.38 -2.50
N PRO A 154 10.51 10.63 -2.11
CA PRO A 154 9.26 11.30 -2.44
C PRO A 154 8.94 11.39 -3.93
N HIS A 155 9.97 11.54 -4.79
CA HIS A 155 9.78 11.61 -6.24
C HIS A 155 9.30 10.27 -6.81
N HIS A 156 9.94 9.17 -6.42
CA HIS A 156 9.55 7.83 -6.84
C HIS A 156 8.20 7.41 -6.23
N GLN A 157 7.88 7.85 -5.00
CA GLN A 157 6.55 7.63 -4.41
C GLN A 157 5.46 8.25 -5.28
N GLN A 158 5.64 9.51 -5.69
CA GLN A 158 4.68 10.21 -6.53
C GLN A 158 4.49 9.49 -7.87
N ALA A 159 5.58 9.08 -8.52
CA ALA A 159 5.53 8.36 -9.78
C ALA A 159 4.75 7.03 -9.69
N VAL A 160 4.93 6.26 -8.62
CA VAL A 160 4.19 4.99 -8.39
C VAL A 160 2.70 5.26 -8.17
N VAL A 161 2.35 6.30 -7.43
CA VAL A 161 0.95 6.68 -7.19
C VAL A 161 0.28 7.13 -8.48
N GLU A 162 0.91 8.01 -9.25
CA GLU A 162 0.38 8.51 -10.53
C GLU A 162 0.21 7.39 -11.55
N LEU A 163 1.20 6.50 -11.66
CA LEU A 163 1.12 5.32 -12.52
C LEU A 163 -0.07 4.43 -12.12
N THR A 164 -0.22 4.15 -10.81
CA THR A 164 -1.31 3.32 -10.31
C THR A 164 -2.68 3.97 -10.55
N ARG A 165 -2.79 5.29 -10.39
CA ARG A 165 -4.02 6.04 -10.68
C ARG A 165 -4.35 6.00 -12.17
N GLY A 166 -3.36 6.18 -13.04
CA GLY A 166 -3.52 6.03 -14.47
C GLY A 166 -4.05 4.66 -14.88
N LEU A 167 -3.46 3.61 -14.33
CA LEU A 167 -3.90 2.22 -14.55
C LEU A 167 -5.34 1.99 -14.07
N GLN A 168 -5.69 2.52 -12.90
CA GLN A 168 -7.05 2.42 -12.35
C GLN A 168 -8.08 3.06 -13.30
N GLN A 169 -7.78 4.25 -13.82
CA GLN A 169 -8.67 4.96 -14.75
C GLN A 169 -8.75 4.27 -16.12
N GLU A 170 -7.60 3.89 -16.70
CA GLU A 170 -7.53 3.28 -18.01
C GLU A 170 -8.21 1.90 -18.06
N LEU A 171 -7.99 1.09 -17.02
CA LEU A 171 -8.48 -0.29 -16.97
C LEU A 171 -9.84 -0.42 -16.26
N GLY A 172 -10.34 0.65 -15.63
CA GLY A 172 -11.58 0.64 -14.86
C GLY A 172 -11.55 -0.31 -13.65
N ILE A 173 -10.36 -0.55 -13.08
CA ILE A 173 -10.17 -1.48 -11.96
C ILE A 173 -10.33 -0.77 -10.62
N ALA A 174 -10.75 -1.50 -9.58
CA ALA A 174 -10.67 -0.99 -8.21
C ALA A 174 -9.25 -1.16 -7.67
N VAL A 175 -8.78 -0.20 -6.86
CA VAL A 175 -7.46 -0.24 -6.23
C VAL A 175 -7.61 -0.06 -4.72
N LEU A 176 -7.03 -0.97 -3.94
CA LEU A 176 -6.77 -0.79 -2.51
C LEU A 176 -5.27 -0.61 -2.33
N PHE A 177 -4.88 0.58 -1.93
CA PHE A 177 -3.49 0.99 -1.80
C PHE A 177 -3.16 1.22 -0.32
N SER A 178 -2.42 0.32 0.31
CA SER A 178 -2.02 0.56 1.70
C SER A 178 -0.80 1.46 1.80
N ALA A 179 -0.84 2.37 2.76
CA ALA A 179 0.26 3.27 3.05
C ALA A 179 0.29 3.65 4.54
N HIS A 180 1.43 4.15 4.99
CA HIS A 180 1.59 4.71 6.33
C HIS A 180 1.20 6.20 6.35
N GLU A 181 1.45 6.90 5.27
CA GLU A 181 1.20 8.32 5.13
C GLU A 181 0.18 8.60 4.03
N ILE A 182 -0.71 9.55 4.30
CA ILE A 182 -1.74 9.94 3.36
C ILE A 182 -1.23 10.90 2.27
N ASN A 183 -0.24 11.75 2.60
CA ASN A 183 0.16 12.85 1.75
C ASN A 183 0.54 12.46 0.31
N PRO A 184 1.30 11.39 0.06
CA PRO A 184 1.61 10.96 -1.31
C PRO A 184 0.37 10.57 -2.11
N LEU A 185 -0.69 10.12 -1.44
CA LEU A 185 -1.90 9.59 -2.06
C LEU A 185 -3.00 10.62 -2.30
N LEU A 186 -2.96 11.80 -1.64
CA LEU A 186 -4.07 12.76 -1.57
C LEU A 186 -4.74 13.05 -2.92
N ARG A 187 -3.95 13.20 -4.00
CA ARG A 187 -4.47 13.50 -5.34
C ARG A 187 -5.07 12.31 -6.07
N ALA A 188 -4.75 11.09 -5.62
CA ALA A 188 -5.20 9.87 -6.27
C ALA A 188 -6.41 9.25 -5.59
N LEU A 189 -6.70 9.61 -4.33
CA LEU A 189 -7.75 8.99 -3.53
C LEU A 189 -9.15 9.41 -3.97
N ASP A 190 -10.03 8.45 -4.17
CA ASP A 190 -11.47 8.66 -4.18
C ASP A 190 -12.02 8.54 -2.75
N ARG A 191 -11.53 7.57 -1.97
CA ARG A 191 -11.92 7.35 -0.57
C ARG A 191 -10.75 6.85 0.27
N VAL A 192 -10.90 6.95 1.58
CA VAL A 192 -9.96 6.44 2.59
C VAL A 192 -10.66 5.39 3.44
N LEU A 193 -10.02 4.24 3.58
CA LEU A 193 -10.34 3.24 4.59
C LEU A 193 -9.28 3.34 5.70
N TYR A 194 -9.67 3.89 6.83
CA TYR A 194 -8.78 4.03 7.98
C TYR A 194 -9.02 2.93 9.00
N LEU A 195 -7.95 2.20 9.37
CA LEU A 195 -7.98 1.09 10.32
C LEU A 195 -7.31 1.50 11.62
N GLY A 196 -7.95 1.23 12.75
CA GLY A 196 -7.37 1.51 14.07
C GLY A 196 -8.16 0.84 15.20
N ASN A 197 -7.47 0.35 16.21
CA ASN A 197 -8.05 -0.20 17.43
C ASN A 197 -9.22 -1.20 17.21
N GLY A 198 -9.07 -2.08 16.20
CA GLY A 198 -10.10 -3.08 15.87
C GLY A 198 -11.33 -2.52 15.15
N GLN A 199 -11.33 -1.26 14.77
CA GLN A 199 -12.38 -0.57 14.05
C GLN A 199 -11.90 -0.09 12.68
N ALA A 200 -12.84 0.26 11.81
CA ALA A 200 -12.55 0.90 10.54
C ALA A 200 -13.54 2.03 10.26
N ALA A 201 -13.08 3.01 9.49
CA ALA A 201 -13.92 4.06 8.92
C ALA A 201 -13.61 4.20 7.43
N LEU A 202 -14.64 4.31 6.60
CA LEU A 202 -14.54 4.44 5.14
C LEU A 202 -15.35 5.65 4.68
N GLY A 203 -14.70 6.58 3.99
CA GLY A 203 -15.32 7.80 3.49
C GLY A 203 -14.33 8.62 2.66
N THR A 204 -14.67 9.87 2.35
CA THR A 204 -13.76 10.80 1.70
C THR A 204 -12.62 11.20 2.65
N VAL A 205 -11.58 11.84 2.12
CA VAL A 205 -10.47 12.37 2.95
C VAL A 205 -10.99 13.37 3.98
N GLU A 206 -11.94 14.20 3.58
CA GLU A 206 -12.55 15.23 4.43
C GLU A 206 -13.36 14.65 5.57
N GLU A 207 -14.07 13.54 5.33
CA GLU A 207 -14.90 12.87 6.34
C GLU A 207 -14.07 12.06 7.34
N ILE A 208 -13.03 11.38 6.86
CA ILE A 208 -12.27 10.41 7.67
C ILE A 208 -11.09 11.05 8.38
N ILE A 209 -10.33 11.94 7.70
CA ILE A 209 -9.12 12.53 8.26
C ILE A 209 -9.48 13.79 9.07
N THR A 210 -10.09 13.54 10.21
CA THR A 210 -10.51 14.56 11.20
C THR A 210 -10.09 14.14 12.60
N GLY A 211 -9.84 15.10 13.49
CA GLY A 211 -9.48 14.84 14.88
C GLY A 211 -10.42 13.84 15.56
N PRO A 212 -11.75 14.09 15.57
CA PRO A 212 -12.71 13.20 16.25
C PRO A 212 -12.72 11.76 15.71
N VAL A 213 -12.65 11.56 14.38
CA VAL A 213 -12.64 10.22 13.78
C VAL A 213 -11.34 9.50 14.11
N LEU A 214 -10.19 10.17 13.95
CA LEU A 214 -8.90 9.55 14.23
C LEU A 214 -8.70 9.29 15.72
N SER A 215 -9.11 10.21 16.61
CA SER A 215 -9.02 9.97 18.06
C SER A 215 -9.78 8.72 18.49
N ARG A 216 -10.98 8.48 17.94
CA ARG A 216 -11.73 7.25 18.18
C ARG A 216 -10.98 6.01 17.67
N LEU A 217 -10.37 6.06 16.48
CA LEU A 217 -9.66 4.94 15.86
C LEU A 217 -8.30 4.68 16.51
N TYR A 218 -7.66 5.68 17.07
CA TYR A 218 -6.41 5.53 17.82
C TYR A 218 -6.62 5.18 19.29
N GLY A 219 -7.77 5.55 19.86
CA GLY A 219 -8.03 5.45 21.28
C GLY A 219 -7.25 6.47 22.12
N SER A 220 -6.79 7.56 21.51
CA SER A 220 -6.06 8.67 22.11
C SER A 220 -6.45 9.95 21.40
N ASP A 221 -6.18 11.10 22.03
CA ASP A 221 -6.44 12.40 21.42
C ASP A 221 -5.54 12.63 20.21
N ILE A 222 -6.13 12.96 19.05
CA ILE A 222 -5.44 13.18 17.78
C ILE A 222 -5.86 14.53 17.22
N GLU A 223 -4.86 15.34 16.90
CA GLU A 223 -5.03 16.56 16.16
C GLU A 223 -4.70 16.38 14.68
N VAL A 224 -5.49 17.01 13.82
CA VAL A 224 -5.28 17.03 12.38
C VAL A 224 -5.09 18.45 11.92
N VAL A 225 -3.91 18.75 11.40
CA VAL A 225 -3.55 20.06 10.88
C VAL A 225 -3.37 20.00 9.37
N ARG A 226 -3.96 20.95 8.66
CA ARG A 226 -3.84 21.09 7.21
C ARG A 226 -3.04 22.35 6.86
N VAL A 227 -1.90 22.17 6.21
CA VAL A 227 -1.01 23.29 5.82
C VAL A 227 -0.57 23.09 4.39
N ASN A 228 -0.79 24.07 3.54
CA ASN A 228 -0.35 24.08 2.13
C ASN A 228 -0.74 22.79 1.36
N GLY A 229 -1.96 22.30 1.57
CA GLY A 229 -2.48 21.08 0.93
C GLY A 229 -1.90 19.78 1.47
N ARG A 230 -1.12 19.80 2.55
CA ARG A 230 -0.63 18.63 3.28
C ARG A 230 -1.43 18.42 4.55
N ILE A 231 -1.55 17.19 4.98
CA ILE A 231 -2.24 16.78 6.19
C ILE A 231 -1.20 16.22 7.17
N PHE A 232 -1.22 16.75 8.39
CA PHE A 232 -0.39 16.30 9.50
C PHE A 232 -1.30 15.74 10.59
N VAL A 233 -1.00 14.51 11.03
CA VAL A 233 -1.70 13.84 12.12
C VAL A 233 -0.76 13.79 13.30
N MET A 234 -1.14 14.40 14.40
CA MET A 234 -0.32 14.54 15.61
C MET A 234 -1.06 13.93 16.79
N SER A 235 -0.32 13.32 17.72
CA SER A 235 -0.88 12.89 19.00
C SER A 235 -1.06 14.12 19.88
N GLY A 236 -2.30 14.43 20.29
CA GLY A 236 -2.59 15.46 21.26
C GLY A 236 -2.04 15.03 22.62
N GLY A 237 -1.12 15.83 23.21
CA GLY A 237 -0.60 15.55 24.56
C GLY A 237 0.91 15.39 24.68
N GLN A 238 1.69 15.65 23.64
CA GLN A 238 3.10 16.00 23.85
C GLN A 238 3.18 17.51 24.08
N ASP A 239 3.07 17.92 25.36
CA ASP A 239 3.62 19.19 25.78
C ASP A 239 5.07 19.21 25.33
N VAL A 240 5.42 20.19 24.49
CA VAL A 240 6.80 20.50 24.18
C VAL A 240 7.39 20.96 25.51
N GLU A 241 8.06 20.08 26.23
CA GLU A 241 8.91 20.48 27.35
C GLU A 241 9.89 21.51 26.78
N ARG A 242 9.62 22.76 27.09
CA ARG A 242 10.57 23.85 26.94
C ARG A 242 11.66 23.59 27.98
N ASP A 243 12.70 22.87 27.58
CA ASP A 243 13.96 22.86 28.31
C ASP A 243 14.53 24.29 28.28
N ALA A 244 14.11 25.04 29.26
CA ALA A 244 14.76 26.29 29.62
C ALA A 244 16.06 25.91 30.35
N HIS A 245 17.13 25.71 29.59
CA HIS A 245 18.46 25.68 30.17
C HIS A 245 18.79 27.05 30.74
N GLN A 246 18.50 27.22 32.03
CA GLN A 246 19.10 28.25 32.84
C GLN A 246 20.57 27.88 33.08
N HIS A 247 21.46 28.49 32.33
CA HIS A 247 22.86 28.52 32.70
C HIS A 247 23.03 29.43 33.93
N GLU A 248 23.02 28.84 35.12
CA GLU A 248 23.55 29.48 36.32
C GLU A 248 25.08 29.51 36.23
N HIS A 249 25.61 30.72 36.02
CA HIS A 249 27.02 31.01 36.25
C HIS A 249 27.30 30.99 37.75
N SER A 250 27.81 29.89 38.27
CA SER A 250 28.46 29.84 39.57
C SER A 250 29.95 30.21 39.40
N GLY A 251 30.28 31.45 39.75
CA GLY A 251 31.67 31.87 39.89
C GLY A 251 32.34 31.13 41.07
N HIS A 252 33.45 30.48 40.79
CA HIS A 252 34.39 30.07 41.85
C HIS A 252 35.67 30.89 41.75
N HIS A 253 35.82 31.78 42.75
CA HIS A 253 37.10 32.37 43.13
C HIS A 253 38.01 31.27 43.63
N VAL A 254 39.22 31.18 43.09
CA VAL A 254 40.35 30.46 43.70
C VAL A 254 41.38 31.48 44.12
N HIS A 255 41.64 31.52 45.42
CA HIS A 255 42.79 32.17 46.03
C HIS A 255 43.95 31.16 46.13
N VAL A 256 45.18 31.72 45.96
CA VAL A 256 46.54 31.25 46.21
C VAL A 256 47.20 30.50 45.07
#